data_735c5b70eae9ca7893ae41e25fb2f2e9
#
_entry.id   735c5b70eae9ca7893ae41e25fb2f2e9
#
_cell.length_a   1.000
_cell.length_b   1.000
_cell.length_c   1.000
_cell.angle_alpha   90.00
_cell.angle_beta   90.00
_cell.angle_gamma   90.00
#
_symmetry.space_group_name_H-M   'P 1'
#
loop_
_entity.id
_entity.type
_entity.pdbx_description
1 polymer ?
#
loop_
_entity_poly.entity_id
_entity_poly.type
_entity_poly.pdbx_seq_one_letter_code
_entity_poly.pdbx_strand_id
1 'polypeptide(L)'
;MLRVSRAFLVFANFSSLEITSRVILTPLGLGIPALFALESEYKSMRSSNPVLGRAFNNRGYASMGTSTTATTPESLENLYNAPAASPLQTGRMTIEDVVARTSILFGILVVVGAISWTANLGGGALMLGFLGGFVLAMVNTFSQKIRPGLIMAYAAFQGLALGTLSSFYNDVYPGIVSQAVIGTLCAFAGMLFAYSNGKIRVTPKFTRVILGAAIGYLALGLISIIMSFTGSSGGLYGVTGFGPLLAVAGVGLASFFLVLDFDQIQKGIAAGAPQEESWRAGFGLMVTIVWLYLEILRLISILRGDD
;
A
#
# COMPACT_ATOMS: atom_id res chain seq x y z
N MET A 1 -2.39 -8.51 -20.28
CA MET A 1 -2.86 -7.11 -20.43
C MET A 1 -4.36 -6.89 -20.24
N LEU A 2 -5.21 -7.90 -20.22
CA LEU A 2 -6.69 -7.77 -20.14
C LEU A 2 -7.31 -7.97 -18.74
N ARG A 3 -6.52 -8.25 -17.70
CA ARG A 3 -7.03 -8.40 -16.32
C ARG A 3 -6.87 -7.17 -15.42
N VAL A 4 -6.02 -6.22 -15.78
CA VAL A 4 -5.85 -4.96 -15.04
C VAL A 4 -7.01 -3.99 -15.32
N SER A 5 -7.65 -4.11 -16.49
CA SER A 5 -8.78 -3.27 -16.89
C SER A 5 -10.10 -3.60 -16.15
N ARG A 6 -10.28 -4.81 -15.60
CA ARG A 6 -11.50 -5.19 -14.86
C ARG A 6 -11.53 -4.73 -13.41
N ALA A 7 -10.37 -4.56 -12.77
CA ALA A 7 -10.30 -4.01 -11.41
C ALA A 7 -10.61 -2.50 -11.38
N PHE A 8 -10.37 -1.80 -12.49
CA PHE A 8 -10.62 -0.36 -12.59
C PHE A 8 -12.09 -0.02 -12.93
N LEU A 9 -12.85 -0.95 -13.50
CA LEU A 9 -14.26 -0.75 -13.89
C LEU A 9 -15.26 -1.02 -12.76
N VAL A 10 -14.88 -1.72 -11.70
CA VAL A 10 -15.74 -1.97 -10.53
C VAL A 10 -15.78 -0.77 -9.59
N PHE A 11 -14.79 0.13 -9.63
CA PHE A 11 -14.76 1.32 -8.78
C PHE A 11 -15.46 2.56 -9.37
N ALA A 12 -15.87 2.52 -10.61
CA ALA A 12 -16.47 3.68 -11.31
C ALA A 12 -18.01 3.70 -11.35
N ASN A 13 -18.70 2.71 -10.78
CA ASN A 13 -20.15 2.55 -10.97
C ASN A 13 -20.99 2.63 -9.68
N PHE A 14 -20.51 3.32 -8.63
CA PHE A 14 -21.26 3.44 -7.37
C PHE A 14 -21.75 4.86 -7.02
N SER A 15 -21.79 5.79 -7.98
CA SER A 15 -22.23 7.16 -7.70
C SER A 15 -23.36 7.70 -8.61
N SER A 16 -24.20 6.83 -9.19
CA SER A 16 -25.28 7.31 -10.09
C SER A 16 -26.62 6.59 -9.94
N LEU A 17 -27.01 6.18 -8.72
CA LEU A 17 -28.33 5.55 -8.51
C LEU A 17 -28.99 5.98 -7.20
N GLU A 18 -29.06 7.28 -6.96
CA GLU A 18 -29.85 7.79 -5.82
C GLU A 18 -30.44 9.17 -6.06
N ILE A 19 -31.10 9.38 -7.17
CA ILE A 19 -32.06 10.49 -7.33
C ILE A 19 -33.10 10.06 -8.39
N THR A 20 -34.05 9.19 -8.07
CA THR A 20 -35.35 9.14 -8.78
C THR A 20 -36.35 8.24 -8.06
N SER A 21 -36.68 8.57 -6.80
CA SER A 21 -37.87 7.95 -6.16
C SER A 21 -38.53 8.83 -5.11
N ARG A 22 -38.64 10.11 -5.40
CA ARG A 22 -39.56 11.01 -4.67
C ARG A 22 -40.30 11.90 -5.67
N VAL A 23 -41.28 11.38 -6.36
CA VAL A 23 -42.48 12.09 -6.79
C VAL A 23 -43.43 11.05 -7.40
N ILE A 24 -44.70 11.13 -7.04
CA ILE A 24 -45.87 10.38 -7.47
C ILE A 24 -46.23 9.19 -6.56
N LEU A 25 -47.00 9.46 -5.53
CA LEU A 25 -48.13 8.61 -5.11
C LEU A 25 -48.96 9.31 -4.01
N THR A 26 -49.91 10.10 -4.45
CA THR A 26 -51.21 10.32 -3.79
C THR A 26 -52.18 10.74 -4.92
N PRO A 27 -53.45 10.35 -4.94
CA PRO A 27 -54.22 9.60 -3.97
C PRO A 27 -55.08 8.46 -4.64
N LEU A 28 -55.08 7.30 -4.06
CA LEU A 28 -56.18 6.34 -4.29
C LEU A 28 -56.41 5.59 -3.00
N GLY A 29 -57.54 5.86 -2.37
CA GLY A 29 -57.99 5.21 -1.15
C GLY A 29 -58.13 3.68 -1.34
N LEU A 30 -57.21 2.95 -0.81
CA LEU A 30 -57.28 1.51 -0.65
C LEU A 30 -57.29 1.17 0.85
N GLY A 31 -58.41 0.59 1.28
CA GLY A 31 -58.71 0.31 2.67
C GLY A 31 -57.74 -0.75 3.29
N ILE A 32 -57.80 -0.79 4.62
CA ILE A 32 -57.07 -1.65 5.56
C ILE A 32 -56.86 -3.14 5.14
N PRO A 33 -57.72 -3.79 4.31
CA PRO A 33 -57.47 -5.16 3.86
C PRO A 33 -56.25 -5.36 2.96
N ALA A 34 -55.84 -4.32 2.21
CA ALA A 34 -54.69 -4.42 1.30
C ALA A 34 -53.34 -4.48 2.03
N LEU A 35 -53.26 -3.89 3.23
CA LEU A 35 -52.06 -3.93 4.07
C LEU A 35 -51.81 -5.34 4.64
N PHE A 36 -52.86 -6.10 4.97
CA PHE A 36 -52.74 -7.49 5.44
C PHE A 36 -52.37 -8.44 4.29
N ALA A 37 -52.78 -8.18 3.07
CA ALA A 37 -52.39 -8.97 1.90
C ALA A 37 -50.88 -8.79 1.58
N LEU A 38 -50.34 -7.57 1.69
CA LEU A 38 -48.91 -7.29 1.51
C LEU A 38 -48.05 -7.90 2.61
N GLU A 39 -48.55 -7.99 3.84
CA GLU A 39 -47.84 -8.62 4.95
C GLU A 39 -47.80 -10.15 4.81
N SER A 40 -48.84 -10.78 4.22
CA SER A 40 -48.83 -12.20 3.92
C SER A 40 -47.93 -12.57 2.75
N GLU A 41 -47.78 -11.68 1.76
CA GLU A 41 -46.90 -11.87 0.59
C GLU A 41 -45.44 -11.67 0.97
N TYR A 42 -45.13 -10.75 1.89
CA TYR A 42 -43.78 -10.57 2.44
C TYR A 42 -43.30 -11.78 3.23
N LYS A 43 -44.21 -12.53 3.87
CA LYS A 43 -43.88 -13.72 4.63
C LYS A 43 -43.62 -14.95 3.74
N SER A 44 -43.98 -14.91 2.46
CA SER A 44 -43.75 -15.99 1.49
C SER A 44 -42.42 -15.86 0.71
N MET A 45 -41.70 -14.73 0.81
CA MET A 45 -40.36 -14.57 0.22
C MET A 45 -39.27 -15.18 1.10
N ARG A 46 -39.46 -16.33 1.70
CA ARG A 46 -38.37 -17.15 2.18
C ARG A 46 -37.66 -17.73 0.98
N SER A 47 -36.50 -17.20 0.65
CA SER A 47 -35.60 -17.76 -0.35
C SER A 47 -35.48 -19.27 -0.12
N SER A 48 -36.00 -20.07 -1.06
CA SER A 48 -35.86 -21.53 -1.04
C SER A 48 -34.42 -21.99 -1.38
N ASN A 49 -33.47 -21.07 -1.47
CA ASN A 49 -32.08 -21.36 -1.70
C ASN A 49 -31.42 -21.80 -0.37
N PRO A 50 -31.02 -23.08 -0.20
CA PRO A 50 -30.46 -23.60 1.05
C PRO A 50 -29.11 -22.98 1.38
N VAL A 51 -28.42 -22.37 0.40
CA VAL A 51 -27.13 -21.68 0.60
C VAL A 51 -27.35 -20.31 1.24
N LEU A 52 -28.37 -19.56 0.80
CA LEU A 52 -28.72 -18.27 1.38
C LEU A 52 -29.37 -18.43 2.76
N GLY A 53 -30.17 -19.43 2.99
CA GLY A 53 -30.76 -19.73 4.29
C GLY A 53 -29.70 -20.04 5.35
N ARG A 54 -28.62 -20.74 5.03
CA ARG A 54 -27.50 -21.01 5.95
C ARG A 54 -26.60 -19.80 6.16
N ALA A 55 -26.38 -18.98 5.13
CA ALA A 55 -25.54 -17.78 5.23
C ALA A 55 -26.15 -16.69 6.13
N PHE A 56 -27.49 -16.57 6.12
CA PHE A 56 -28.19 -15.57 6.93
C PHE A 56 -28.65 -16.06 8.30
N ASN A 57 -28.71 -17.39 8.51
CA ASN A 57 -29.19 -17.94 9.79
C ASN A 57 -28.06 -18.23 10.81
N ASN A 58 -26.78 -18.32 10.38
CA ASN A 58 -25.66 -18.77 11.24
C ASN A 58 -24.52 -17.76 11.41
N ARG A 59 -24.63 -16.58 10.86
CA ARG A 59 -23.69 -15.50 11.17
C ARG A 59 -24.50 -14.27 11.53
N GLY A 60 -24.52 -13.96 12.82
CA GLY A 60 -25.21 -12.82 13.36
C GLY A 60 -24.76 -11.51 12.70
N TYR A 61 -25.44 -11.13 11.65
CA TYR A 61 -25.73 -9.73 11.49
C TYR A 61 -26.55 -9.36 12.71
N ALA A 62 -26.00 -8.45 13.50
CA ALA A 62 -26.53 -7.98 14.75
C ALA A 62 -27.91 -8.57 15.05
N SER A 63 -27.97 -9.68 15.79
CA SER A 63 -29.18 -10.02 16.47
C SER A 63 -29.54 -8.73 17.19
N MET A 64 -30.49 -8.00 16.66
CA MET A 64 -31.28 -7.13 17.49
C MET A 64 -31.91 -8.12 18.46
N GLY A 65 -31.11 -8.46 19.48
CA GLY A 65 -31.61 -9.19 20.61
C GLY A 65 -32.85 -8.44 21.02
N THR A 66 -33.94 -9.12 20.98
CA THR A 66 -35.16 -8.77 21.70
C THR A 66 -34.83 -8.86 23.19
N SER A 67 -33.87 -8.06 23.65
CA SER A 67 -33.89 -7.55 25.00
C SER A 67 -34.97 -6.48 24.96
N THR A 68 -36.15 -6.89 25.33
CA THR A 68 -37.28 -6.05 25.78
C THR A 68 -36.87 -5.26 27.04
N THR A 69 -35.74 -4.61 27.00
CA THR A 69 -35.42 -3.49 27.87
C THR A 69 -35.96 -2.29 27.11
N ALA A 70 -37.15 -1.87 27.50
CA ALA A 70 -37.75 -0.61 27.03
C ALA A 70 -36.61 0.40 27.01
N THR A 71 -36.25 0.92 25.83
CA THR A 71 -35.28 2.00 25.69
C THR A 71 -35.85 3.19 26.40
N THR A 72 -35.41 3.41 27.63
CA THR A 72 -35.78 4.59 28.37
C THR A 72 -35.16 5.81 27.69
N PRO A 73 -35.79 6.98 27.73
CA PRO A 73 -35.20 8.22 27.17
C PRO A 73 -33.76 8.44 27.64
N GLU A 74 -33.44 8.09 28.89
CA GLU A 74 -32.11 8.17 29.48
C GLU A 74 -31.10 7.19 28.79
N SER A 75 -31.54 6.00 28.39
CA SER A 75 -30.67 5.06 27.70
C SER A 75 -30.34 5.51 26.26
N LEU A 76 -31.30 6.21 25.62
CA LEU A 76 -31.07 6.83 24.30
C LEU A 76 -30.13 8.02 24.41
N GLU A 77 -30.28 8.85 25.46
CA GLU A 77 -29.43 9.99 25.73
C GLU A 77 -27.99 9.53 26.04
N ASN A 78 -27.81 8.48 26.80
CA ASN A 78 -26.50 7.86 27.06
C ASN A 78 -25.86 7.26 25.80
N LEU A 79 -26.65 6.67 24.88
CA LEU A 79 -26.17 6.20 23.59
C LEU A 79 -25.80 7.35 22.66
N TYR A 80 -26.54 8.46 22.73
CA TYR A 80 -26.23 9.65 21.91
C TYR A 80 -25.00 10.39 22.39
N ASN A 81 -24.78 10.42 23.71
CA ASN A 81 -23.63 11.04 24.37
C ASN A 81 -22.44 10.09 24.51
N ALA A 82 -22.57 8.82 24.12
CA ALA A 82 -21.46 7.88 24.14
C ALA A 82 -20.36 8.36 23.17
N PRO A 83 -19.10 8.43 23.62
CA PRO A 83 -18.01 8.80 22.73
C PRO A 83 -17.98 7.85 21.53
N ALA A 84 -17.70 8.41 20.35
CA ALA A 84 -17.58 7.61 19.13
C ALA A 84 -16.57 6.47 19.37
N ALA A 85 -16.93 5.27 18.94
CA ALA A 85 -16.06 4.10 19.09
C ALA A 85 -14.67 4.41 18.51
N SER A 86 -13.63 4.18 19.30
CA SER A 86 -12.26 4.44 18.86
C SER A 86 -11.89 3.54 17.65
N PRO A 87 -10.97 3.95 16.79
CA PRO A 87 -10.49 3.13 15.68
C PRO A 87 -10.05 1.72 16.13
N LEU A 88 -9.48 1.60 17.33
CA LEU A 88 -9.10 0.33 17.94
C LEU A 88 -10.29 -0.59 18.21
N GLN A 89 -11.44 -0.03 18.54
CA GLN A 89 -12.69 -0.78 18.78
C GLN A 89 -13.38 -1.16 17.48
N THR A 90 -13.20 -0.37 16.42
CA THR A 90 -13.80 -0.62 15.10
C THR A 90 -12.94 -1.50 14.19
N GLY A 91 -11.70 -1.83 14.58
CA GLY A 91 -10.76 -2.61 13.75
C GLY A 91 -10.39 -1.92 12.45
N ARG A 92 -10.45 -0.57 12.41
CA ARG A 92 -10.08 0.24 11.24
C ARG A 92 -8.61 0.63 11.28
N MET A 93 -8.02 0.76 10.10
CA MET A 93 -6.64 1.19 9.92
C MET A 93 -6.44 2.63 10.40
N THR A 94 -5.36 2.85 11.17
CA THR A 94 -4.93 4.18 11.63
C THR A 94 -3.54 4.51 11.11
N ILE A 95 -3.13 5.78 11.24
CA ILE A 95 -1.75 6.19 10.90
C ILE A 95 -0.76 5.51 11.84
N GLU A 96 -1.10 5.40 13.12
CA GLU A 96 -0.27 4.74 14.14
C GLU A 96 -0.01 3.28 13.82
N ASP A 97 -1.03 2.56 13.32
CA ASP A 97 -0.89 1.17 12.86
C ASP A 97 0.10 1.07 11.71
N VAL A 98 0.01 1.97 10.72
CA VAL A 98 0.92 2.00 9.56
C VAL A 98 2.35 2.29 10.02
N VAL A 99 2.54 3.31 10.85
CA VAL A 99 3.86 3.69 11.39
C VAL A 99 4.46 2.53 12.19
N ALA A 100 3.70 1.91 13.09
CA ALA A 100 4.18 0.80 13.92
C ALA A 100 4.64 -0.39 13.05
N ARG A 101 3.84 -0.79 12.07
CA ARG A 101 4.16 -1.92 11.19
C ARG A 101 5.30 -1.62 10.24
N THR A 102 5.34 -0.40 9.70
CA THR A 102 6.47 0.07 8.90
C THR A 102 7.76 0.06 9.73
N SER A 103 7.71 0.54 10.97
CA SER A 103 8.86 0.52 11.87
C SER A 103 9.36 -0.90 12.19
N ILE A 104 8.44 -1.86 12.38
CA ILE A 104 8.81 -3.27 12.56
C ILE A 104 9.53 -3.80 11.31
N LEU A 105 9.01 -3.53 10.11
CA LEU A 105 9.62 -3.97 8.86
C LEU A 105 11.03 -3.37 8.67
N PHE A 106 11.19 -2.07 8.94
CA PHE A 106 12.50 -1.43 8.90
C PHE A 106 13.43 -1.94 9.98
N GLY A 107 12.93 -2.25 11.17
CA GLY A 107 13.71 -2.88 12.23
C GLY A 107 14.29 -4.22 11.77
N ILE A 108 13.46 -5.08 11.14
CA ILE A 108 13.92 -6.37 10.59
C ILE A 108 14.95 -6.14 9.49
N LEU A 109 14.68 -5.22 8.55
CA LEU A 109 15.59 -4.89 7.45
C LEU A 109 16.96 -4.43 7.96
N VAL A 110 16.97 -3.49 8.92
CA VAL A 110 18.22 -2.96 9.49
C VAL A 110 19.00 -4.01 10.26
N VAL A 111 18.33 -4.82 11.10
CA VAL A 111 18.99 -5.88 11.88
C VAL A 111 19.61 -6.94 10.95
N VAL A 112 18.83 -7.44 9.98
CA VAL A 112 19.34 -8.43 9.02
C VAL A 112 20.43 -7.82 8.14
N GLY A 113 20.26 -6.55 7.71
CA GLY A 113 21.25 -5.81 6.95
C GLY A 113 22.57 -5.65 7.72
N ALA A 114 22.53 -5.29 9.00
CA ALA A 114 23.71 -5.19 9.84
C ALA A 114 24.42 -6.55 10.04
N ILE A 115 23.65 -7.62 10.24
CA ILE A 115 24.21 -8.99 10.31
C ILE A 115 24.88 -9.36 8.99
N SER A 116 24.21 -9.10 7.87
CA SER A 116 24.72 -9.38 6.53
C SER A 116 26.02 -8.61 6.22
N TRP A 117 26.08 -7.35 6.66
CA TRP A 117 27.28 -6.51 6.55
C TRP A 117 28.44 -7.08 7.37
N THR A 118 28.22 -7.32 8.67
CA THR A 118 29.27 -7.78 9.58
C THR A 118 29.77 -9.19 9.27
N ALA A 119 28.86 -10.06 8.78
CA ALA A 119 29.21 -11.42 8.37
C ALA A 119 29.97 -11.49 7.03
N ASN A 120 30.08 -10.34 6.34
CA ASN A 120 30.78 -10.20 5.06
C ASN A 120 30.33 -11.26 4.03
N LEU A 121 29.02 -11.46 3.92
CA LEU A 121 28.39 -12.45 3.07
C LEU A 121 28.62 -12.07 1.61
N GLY A 122 29.23 -12.96 0.84
CA GLY A 122 29.59 -12.71 -0.56
C GLY A 122 28.38 -12.60 -1.52
N GLY A 123 28.69 -12.55 -2.82
CA GLY A 123 27.68 -12.37 -3.90
C GLY A 123 26.54 -13.39 -3.89
N GLY A 124 26.74 -14.60 -3.34
CA GLY A 124 25.66 -15.58 -3.18
C GLY A 124 24.53 -15.09 -2.27
N ALA A 125 24.86 -14.42 -1.17
CA ALA A 125 23.86 -13.84 -0.26
C ALA A 125 23.12 -12.67 -0.90
N LEU A 126 23.83 -11.86 -1.70
CA LEU A 126 23.24 -10.78 -2.50
C LEU A 126 22.18 -11.31 -3.46
N MET A 127 22.54 -12.34 -4.23
CA MET A 127 21.62 -12.99 -5.19
C MET A 127 20.42 -13.62 -4.47
N LEU A 128 20.64 -14.33 -3.37
CA LEU A 128 19.58 -14.91 -2.56
C LEU A 128 18.64 -13.84 -2.03
N GLY A 129 19.18 -12.73 -1.51
CA GLY A 129 18.41 -11.60 -1.00
C GLY A 129 17.54 -10.95 -2.08
N PHE A 130 18.12 -10.65 -3.25
CA PHE A 130 17.37 -10.05 -4.35
C PHE A 130 16.33 -10.99 -4.96
N LEU A 131 16.68 -12.24 -5.25
CA LEU A 131 15.75 -13.21 -5.83
C LEU A 131 14.64 -13.58 -4.84
N GLY A 132 15.00 -13.87 -3.58
CA GLY A 132 14.03 -14.16 -2.54
C GLY A 132 13.12 -12.97 -2.26
N GLY A 133 13.69 -11.76 -2.16
CA GLY A 133 12.94 -10.51 -2.04
C GLY A 133 12.01 -10.28 -3.22
N PHE A 134 12.48 -10.47 -4.45
CA PHE A 134 11.66 -10.31 -5.67
C PHE A 134 10.47 -11.27 -5.69
N VAL A 135 10.70 -12.56 -5.41
CA VAL A 135 9.62 -13.57 -5.35
C VAL A 135 8.59 -13.20 -4.28
N LEU A 136 9.06 -12.82 -3.08
CA LEU A 136 8.16 -12.41 -1.99
C LEU A 136 7.42 -11.10 -2.31
N ALA A 137 8.07 -10.14 -2.99
CA ALA A 137 7.40 -8.94 -3.48
C ALA A 137 6.28 -9.28 -4.45
N MET A 138 6.53 -10.18 -5.41
CA MET A 138 5.50 -10.67 -6.33
C MET A 138 4.35 -11.33 -5.60
N VAL A 139 4.64 -12.25 -4.68
CA VAL A 139 3.61 -12.95 -3.89
C VAL A 139 2.78 -11.97 -3.06
N ASN A 140 3.41 -11.02 -2.37
CA ASN A 140 2.70 -10.03 -1.55
C ASN A 140 1.87 -9.06 -2.40
N THR A 141 2.37 -8.65 -3.57
CA THR A 141 1.67 -7.72 -4.47
C THR A 141 0.43 -8.35 -5.10
N PHE A 142 0.52 -9.62 -5.52
CA PHE A 142 -0.59 -10.30 -6.20
C PHE A 142 -1.50 -11.09 -5.26
N SER A 143 -1.12 -11.26 -3.99
CA SER A 143 -1.96 -11.93 -2.99
C SER A 143 -3.12 -11.05 -2.55
N GLN A 144 -4.33 -11.60 -2.60
CA GLN A 144 -5.51 -10.94 -2.05
C GLN A 144 -5.51 -10.96 -0.51
N LYS A 145 -4.96 -12.02 0.09
CA LYS A 145 -4.88 -12.16 1.55
C LYS A 145 -3.59 -11.54 2.06
N ILE A 146 -3.72 -10.69 3.07
CA ILE A 146 -2.57 -10.11 3.76
C ILE A 146 -1.96 -11.17 4.66
N ARG A 147 -0.67 -11.43 4.49
CA ARG A 147 0.10 -12.39 5.28
C ARG A 147 1.29 -11.69 5.91
N PRO A 148 1.16 -11.19 7.14
CA PRO A 148 2.24 -10.43 7.80
C PRO A 148 3.58 -11.17 7.81
N GLY A 149 3.57 -12.50 7.97
CA GLY A 149 4.79 -13.32 7.94
C GLY A 149 5.54 -13.24 6.61
N LEU A 150 4.84 -13.20 5.46
CA LEU A 150 5.50 -13.07 4.16
C LEU A 150 6.04 -11.65 3.93
N ILE A 151 5.38 -10.64 4.50
CA ILE A 151 5.85 -9.25 4.45
C ILE A 151 7.11 -9.09 5.32
N MET A 152 7.13 -9.69 6.51
CA MET A 152 8.32 -9.71 7.37
C MET A 152 9.48 -10.50 6.74
N ALA A 153 9.18 -11.64 6.10
CA ALA A 153 10.18 -12.39 5.35
C ALA A 153 10.77 -11.54 4.20
N TYR A 154 9.94 -10.80 3.47
CA TYR A 154 10.42 -9.86 2.45
C TYR A 154 11.38 -8.83 3.06
N ALA A 155 11.07 -8.26 4.23
CA ALA A 155 11.94 -7.32 4.93
C ALA A 155 13.30 -7.95 5.26
N ALA A 156 13.32 -9.21 5.69
CA ALA A 156 14.55 -9.94 5.98
C ALA A 156 15.40 -10.19 4.72
N PHE A 157 14.79 -10.64 3.61
CA PHE A 157 15.49 -10.83 2.34
C PHE A 157 16.03 -9.52 1.78
N GLN A 158 15.27 -8.43 1.91
CA GLN A 158 15.77 -7.10 1.52
C GLN A 158 16.91 -6.63 2.41
N GLY A 159 16.84 -6.88 3.71
CA GLY A 159 17.94 -6.62 4.63
C GLY A 159 19.21 -7.36 4.22
N LEU A 160 19.09 -8.66 3.90
CA LEU A 160 20.20 -9.47 3.41
C LEU A 160 20.82 -8.87 2.13
N ALA A 161 19.99 -8.52 1.14
CA ALA A 161 20.47 -7.93 -0.11
C ALA A 161 21.13 -6.58 0.11
N LEU A 162 20.44 -5.67 0.82
CA LEU A 162 20.95 -4.30 1.03
C LEU A 162 22.18 -4.26 1.92
N GLY A 163 22.26 -5.10 2.95
CA GLY A 163 23.44 -5.17 3.82
C GLY A 163 24.68 -5.62 3.03
N THR A 164 24.56 -6.69 2.23
CA THR A 164 25.65 -7.19 1.38
C THR A 164 26.02 -6.16 0.31
N LEU A 165 25.03 -5.57 -0.37
CA LEU A 165 25.28 -4.56 -1.41
C LEU A 165 25.97 -3.32 -0.82
N SER A 166 25.50 -2.86 0.34
CA SER A 166 26.08 -1.70 1.03
C SER A 166 27.53 -1.97 1.45
N SER A 167 27.86 -3.19 1.88
CA SER A 167 29.24 -3.58 2.16
C SER A 167 30.11 -3.42 0.91
N PHE A 168 29.71 -3.96 -0.23
CA PHE A 168 30.47 -3.80 -1.49
C PHE A 168 30.69 -2.35 -1.89
N TYR A 169 29.66 -1.50 -1.77
CA TYR A 169 29.81 -0.08 -2.08
C TYR A 169 30.73 0.63 -1.09
N ASN A 170 30.68 0.26 0.21
CA ASN A 170 31.51 0.87 1.23
C ASN A 170 32.99 0.47 1.11
N ASP A 171 33.28 -0.75 0.60
CA ASP A 171 34.64 -1.20 0.33
C ASP A 171 35.29 -0.40 -0.81
N VAL A 172 34.50 -0.02 -1.82
CA VAL A 172 34.96 0.81 -2.95
C VAL A 172 34.98 2.29 -2.58
N TYR A 173 33.93 2.77 -1.89
CA TYR A 173 33.74 4.17 -1.53
C TYR A 173 33.45 4.29 -0.01
N PRO A 174 34.49 4.38 0.83
CA PRO A 174 34.30 4.43 2.28
C PRO A 174 33.37 5.56 2.72
N GLY A 175 32.37 5.21 3.56
CA GLY A 175 31.39 6.16 4.08
C GLY A 175 30.22 6.50 3.16
N ILE A 176 30.12 5.92 1.97
CA ILE A 176 29.04 6.17 1.02
C ILE A 176 27.66 5.77 1.59
N VAL A 177 27.64 4.68 2.36
CA VAL A 177 26.39 4.11 2.91
C VAL A 177 25.76 5.07 3.93
N SER A 178 26.54 5.67 4.80
CA SER A 178 26.03 6.66 5.75
C SER A 178 25.43 7.88 5.05
N GLN A 179 26.07 8.33 3.97
CA GLN A 179 25.55 9.43 3.15
C GLN A 179 24.23 9.04 2.46
N ALA A 180 24.16 7.82 1.90
CA ALA A 180 22.95 7.33 1.25
C ALA A 180 21.78 7.19 2.25
N VAL A 181 22.04 6.67 3.46
CA VAL A 181 21.02 6.57 4.53
C VAL A 181 20.52 7.96 4.92
N ILE A 182 21.43 8.90 5.20
CA ILE A 182 21.04 10.27 5.56
C ILE A 182 20.26 10.92 4.41
N GLY A 183 20.73 10.78 3.16
CA GLY A 183 20.06 11.30 1.98
C GLY A 183 18.63 10.73 1.83
N THR A 184 18.48 9.44 2.06
CA THR A 184 17.16 8.76 2.00
C THR A 184 16.22 9.29 3.08
N LEU A 185 16.70 9.43 4.32
CA LEU A 185 15.90 9.96 5.42
C LEU A 185 15.52 11.43 5.18
N CYS A 186 16.43 12.25 4.68
CA CYS A 186 16.16 13.64 4.32
C CYS A 186 15.14 13.75 3.19
N ALA A 187 15.26 12.93 2.14
CA ALA A 187 14.31 12.88 1.04
C ALA A 187 12.93 12.44 1.52
N PHE A 188 12.86 11.36 2.32
CA PHE A 188 11.62 10.89 2.93
C PHE A 188 10.95 11.96 3.79
N ALA A 189 11.69 12.57 4.72
CA ALA A 189 11.18 13.62 5.60
C ALA A 189 10.75 14.86 4.80
N GLY A 190 11.51 15.27 3.78
CA GLY A 190 11.18 16.37 2.90
C GLY A 190 9.90 16.14 2.10
N MET A 191 9.70 14.94 1.55
CA MET A 191 8.48 14.58 0.81
C MET A 191 7.28 14.46 1.73
N LEU A 192 7.45 13.89 2.93
CA LEU A 192 6.40 13.83 3.94
C LEU A 192 5.96 15.25 4.38
N PHE A 193 6.93 16.14 4.62
CA PHE A 193 6.66 17.52 4.96
C PHE A 193 5.96 18.29 3.82
N ALA A 194 6.41 18.11 2.58
CA ALA A 194 5.80 18.75 1.42
C ALA A 194 4.36 18.27 1.18
N TYR A 195 4.13 16.97 1.41
CA TYR A 195 2.80 16.38 1.30
C TYR A 195 1.88 16.83 2.45
N SER A 196 2.33 16.79 3.71
CA SER A 196 1.53 17.18 4.88
C SER A 196 1.11 18.66 4.85
N ASN A 197 1.98 19.53 4.32
CA ASN A 197 1.66 20.96 4.15
C ASN A 197 0.81 21.26 2.90
N GLY A 198 0.35 20.24 2.18
CA GLY A 198 -0.49 20.39 0.99
C GLY A 198 0.20 21.07 -0.21
N LYS A 199 1.53 21.23 -0.17
CA LYS A 199 2.32 21.79 -1.29
C LYS A 199 2.28 20.87 -2.51
N ILE A 200 2.25 19.56 -2.30
CA ILE A 200 2.12 18.55 -3.33
C ILE A 200 0.76 17.86 -3.17
N ARG A 201 -0.10 18.03 -4.17
CA ARG A 201 -1.42 17.38 -4.21
C ARG A 201 -1.42 16.29 -5.26
N VAL A 202 -1.85 15.09 -4.88
CA VAL A 202 -1.98 13.97 -5.80
C VAL A 202 -3.25 14.16 -6.63
N THR A 203 -3.05 14.42 -7.92
CA THR A 203 -4.14 14.51 -8.90
C THR A 203 -4.11 13.29 -9.83
N PRO A 204 -5.22 12.93 -10.49
CA PRO A 204 -5.22 11.83 -11.47
C PRO A 204 -4.22 12.03 -12.62
N LYS A 205 -3.94 13.29 -12.99
CA LYS A 205 -2.90 13.61 -13.98
C LYS A 205 -1.51 13.34 -13.45
N PHE A 206 -1.22 13.78 -12.22
CA PHE A 206 0.04 13.52 -11.52
C PHE A 206 0.33 12.01 -11.44
N THR A 207 -0.63 11.22 -10.97
CA THR A 207 -0.50 9.76 -10.86
C THR A 207 -0.19 9.11 -12.21
N ARG A 208 -0.89 9.51 -13.29
CA ARG A 208 -0.64 8.97 -14.63
C ARG A 208 0.75 9.29 -15.14
N VAL A 209 1.23 10.52 -14.93
CA VAL A 209 2.58 10.96 -15.34
C VAL A 209 3.65 10.17 -14.59
N ILE A 210 3.52 10.06 -13.26
CA ILE A 210 4.49 9.32 -12.44
C ILE A 210 4.51 7.82 -12.79
N LEU A 211 3.34 7.19 -12.97
CA LEU A 211 3.27 5.79 -13.40
C LEU A 211 3.85 5.59 -14.81
N GLY A 212 3.56 6.49 -15.74
CA GLY A 212 4.15 6.45 -17.08
C GLY A 212 5.67 6.59 -17.06
N ALA A 213 6.19 7.53 -16.25
CA ALA A 213 7.62 7.71 -16.05
C ALA A 213 8.27 6.46 -15.41
N ALA A 214 7.58 5.82 -14.45
CA ALA A 214 8.07 4.57 -13.83
C ALA A 214 8.17 3.42 -14.84
N ILE A 215 7.17 3.25 -15.70
CA ILE A 215 7.19 2.24 -16.77
C ILE A 215 8.35 2.51 -17.72
N GLY A 216 8.55 3.77 -18.12
CA GLY A 216 9.68 4.17 -18.96
C GLY A 216 11.02 3.89 -18.26
N TYR A 217 11.15 4.22 -16.99
CA TYR A 217 12.34 3.97 -16.19
C TYR A 217 12.66 2.48 -16.05
N LEU A 218 11.65 1.64 -15.80
CA LEU A 218 11.79 0.19 -15.76
C LEU A 218 12.19 -0.37 -17.13
N ALA A 219 11.62 0.13 -18.21
CA ALA A 219 12.00 -0.28 -19.57
C ALA A 219 13.48 0.04 -19.88
N LEU A 220 13.94 1.25 -19.50
CA LEU A 220 15.36 1.62 -19.60
C LEU A 220 16.25 0.71 -18.75
N GLY A 221 15.79 0.33 -17.54
CA GLY A 221 16.49 -0.63 -16.68
C GLY A 221 16.67 -1.99 -17.34
N LEU A 222 15.60 -2.52 -17.94
CA LEU A 222 15.66 -3.80 -18.68
C LEU A 222 16.60 -3.74 -19.88
N ILE A 223 16.53 -2.65 -20.64
CA ILE A 223 17.44 -2.41 -21.78
C ILE A 223 18.89 -2.38 -21.29
N SER A 224 19.16 -1.68 -20.17
CA SER A 224 20.50 -1.60 -19.58
C SER A 224 21.04 -2.97 -19.15
N ILE A 225 20.19 -3.80 -18.55
CA ILE A 225 20.56 -5.18 -18.18
C ILE A 225 20.92 -5.99 -19.44
N ILE A 226 20.11 -5.92 -20.51
CA ILE A 226 20.37 -6.60 -21.76
C ILE A 226 21.71 -6.12 -22.38
N MET A 227 21.95 -4.81 -22.39
CA MET A 227 23.21 -4.25 -22.90
C MET A 227 24.42 -4.70 -22.09
N SER A 228 24.28 -4.90 -20.76
CA SER A 228 25.38 -5.42 -19.93
C SER A 228 25.80 -6.85 -20.34
N PHE A 229 24.85 -7.67 -20.82
CA PHE A 229 25.17 -9.02 -21.36
C PHE A 229 25.85 -8.98 -22.72
N THR A 230 25.73 -7.90 -23.48
CA THR A 230 26.35 -7.73 -24.81
C THR A 230 27.77 -7.12 -24.76
N GLY A 231 28.37 -7.00 -23.57
CA GLY A 231 29.73 -6.53 -23.36
C GLY A 231 29.87 -5.00 -23.24
N SER A 232 28.78 -4.27 -23.19
CA SER A 232 28.77 -2.83 -22.87
C SER A 232 28.97 -2.63 -21.37
N SER A 233 30.10 -2.08 -20.95
CA SER A 233 30.43 -1.84 -19.56
C SER A 233 29.41 -0.88 -18.92
N GLY A 234 28.58 -1.41 -18.03
CA GLY A 234 27.60 -0.64 -17.25
C GLY A 234 26.27 -0.32 -17.93
N GLY A 235 26.08 -0.64 -19.23
CA GLY A 235 24.84 -0.34 -19.95
C GLY A 235 24.48 1.15 -19.93
N LEU A 236 23.19 1.48 -19.99
CA LEU A 236 22.68 2.85 -19.91
C LEU A 236 22.78 3.45 -18.48
N TYR A 237 22.93 2.61 -17.48
CA TYR A 237 23.05 2.98 -16.06
C TYR A 237 24.51 3.12 -15.59
N GLY A 238 25.48 3.10 -16.53
CA GLY A 238 26.91 3.26 -16.25
C GLY A 238 27.26 4.64 -15.66
N VAL A 239 28.51 4.77 -15.23
CA VAL A 239 29.05 6.00 -14.62
C VAL A 239 29.11 7.15 -15.63
N THR A 240 29.27 6.83 -16.92
CA THR A 240 29.41 7.81 -18.02
C THR A 240 28.13 7.96 -18.84
N GLY A 241 28.03 9.04 -19.59
CA GLY A 241 26.93 9.28 -20.52
C GLY A 241 25.62 9.67 -19.83
N PHE A 242 24.57 8.88 -20.04
CA PHE A 242 23.23 9.14 -19.45
C PHE A 242 23.05 8.66 -18.01
N GLY A 243 24.03 7.93 -17.44
CA GLY A 243 23.94 7.34 -16.10
C GLY A 243 23.64 8.34 -14.99
N PRO A 244 24.37 9.47 -14.88
CA PRO A 244 24.12 10.49 -13.88
C PRO A 244 22.71 11.11 -13.98
N LEU A 245 22.26 11.40 -15.21
CA LEU A 245 20.91 11.93 -15.45
C LEU A 245 19.82 10.94 -15.04
N LEU A 246 20.00 9.65 -15.37
CA LEU A 246 19.09 8.60 -14.97
C LEU A 246 19.08 8.38 -13.46
N ALA A 247 20.23 8.54 -12.78
CA ALA A 247 20.28 8.45 -11.32
C ALA A 247 19.49 9.58 -10.65
N VAL A 248 19.64 10.83 -11.10
CA VAL A 248 18.86 11.97 -10.60
C VAL A 248 17.36 11.76 -10.89
N ALA A 249 17.03 11.31 -12.11
CA ALA A 249 15.64 11.00 -12.47
C ALA A 249 15.06 9.88 -11.60
N GLY A 250 15.83 8.85 -11.29
CA GLY A 250 15.43 7.75 -10.41
C GLY A 250 15.14 8.21 -8.98
N VAL A 251 16.04 9.03 -8.39
CA VAL A 251 15.81 9.63 -7.07
C VAL A 251 14.56 10.49 -7.06
N GLY A 252 14.37 11.35 -8.08
CA GLY A 252 13.17 12.17 -8.21
C GLY A 252 11.89 11.32 -8.33
N LEU A 253 11.93 10.29 -9.17
CA LEU A 253 10.80 9.40 -9.40
C LEU A 253 10.43 8.61 -8.12
N ALA A 254 11.40 8.01 -7.43
CA ALA A 254 11.19 7.31 -6.17
C ALA A 254 10.64 8.26 -5.09
N SER A 255 11.11 9.50 -5.03
CA SER A 255 10.60 10.52 -4.13
C SER A 255 9.12 10.86 -4.42
N PHE A 256 8.72 10.96 -5.68
CA PHE A 256 7.32 11.17 -6.04
C PHE A 256 6.45 9.94 -5.76
N PHE A 257 6.99 8.72 -5.83
CA PHE A 257 6.26 7.53 -5.41
C PHE A 257 5.93 7.55 -3.91
N LEU A 258 6.81 8.08 -3.05
CA LEU A 258 6.47 8.28 -1.63
C LEU A 258 5.22 9.15 -1.44
N VAL A 259 5.05 10.18 -2.27
CA VAL A 259 3.83 11.02 -2.22
C VAL A 259 2.59 10.22 -2.61
N LEU A 260 2.70 9.35 -3.61
CA LEU A 260 1.60 8.44 -3.99
C LEU A 260 1.27 7.46 -2.86
N ASP A 261 2.29 6.93 -2.17
CA ASP A 261 2.11 6.02 -1.04
C ASP A 261 1.40 6.73 0.13
N PHE A 262 1.80 7.96 0.48
CA PHE A 262 1.13 8.74 1.52
C PHE A 262 -0.34 9.03 1.18
N ASP A 263 -0.62 9.39 -0.08
CA ASP A 263 -1.98 9.64 -0.56
C ASP A 263 -2.86 8.37 -0.50
N GLN A 264 -2.30 7.21 -0.88
CA GLN A 264 -3.00 5.93 -0.79
C GLN A 264 -3.30 5.54 0.66
N ILE A 265 -2.36 5.75 1.58
CA ILE A 265 -2.54 5.51 3.01
C ILE A 265 -3.66 6.40 3.56
N GLN A 266 -3.64 7.70 3.28
CA GLN A 266 -4.67 8.61 3.75
C GLN A 266 -6.05 8.25 3.18
N LYS A 267 -6.14 7.91 1.91
CA LYS A 267 -7.38 7.43 1.27
C LYS A 267 -7.89 6.14 1.88
N GLY A 268 -6.99 5.20 2.18
CA GLY A 268 -7.33 3.95 2.86
C GLY A 268 -7.93 4.20 4.25
N ILE A 269 -7.30 5.07 5.03
CA ILE A 269 -7.78 5.45 6.37
C ILE A 269 -9.14 6.17 6.26
N ALA A 270 -9.27 7.12 5.35
CA ALA A 270 -10.52 7.86 5.13
C ALA A 270 -11.67 6.95 4.66
N ALA A 271 -11.36 5.90 3.88
CA ALA A 271 -12.32 4.90 3.46
C ALA A 271 -12.66 3.86 4.55
N GLY A 272 -12.02 3.92 5.73
CA GLY A 272 -12.24 2.98 6.82
C GLY A 272 -11.72 1.58 6.53
N ALA A 273 -10.60 1.45 5.82
CA ALA A 273 -9.96 0.17 5.51
C ALA A 273 -9.72 -0.67 6.78
N PRO A 274 -9.78 -2.01 6.70
CA PRO A 274 -9.48 -2.89 7.82
C PRO A 274 -8.06 -2.67 8.35
N GLN A 275 -7.87 -2.87 9.66
CA GLN A 275 -6.57 -2.70 10.31
C GLN A 275 -5.45 -3.54 9.68
N GLU A 276 -5.77 -4.70 9.12
CA GLU A 276 -4.80 -5.57 8.44
C GLU A 276 -4.14 -4.89 7.23
N GLU A 277 -4.84 -3.98 6.54
CA GLU A 277 -4.31 -3.25 5.38
C GLU A 277 -3.10 -2.37 5.73
N SER A 278 -2.89 -2.04 7.00
CA SER A 278 -1.67 -1.32 7.44
C SER A 278 -0.38 -2.13 7.22
N TRP A 279 -0.43 -3.47 7.17
CA TRP A 279 0.72 -4.29 6.76
C TRP A 279 1.05 -4.08 5.28
N ARG A 280 0.01 -4.01 4.42
CA ARG A 280 0.19 -3.74 2.99
C ARG A 280 0.70 -2.33 2.76
N ALA A 281 0.19 -1.36 3.52
CA ALA A 281 0.66 0.03 3.49
C ALA A 281 2.14 0.13 3.90
N GLY A 282 2.53 -0.51 5.00
CA GLY A 282 3.93 -0.59 5.45
C GLY A 282 4.85 -1.29 4.45
N PHE A 283 4.37 -2.36 3.81
CA PHE A 283 5.09 -3.04 2.73
C PHE A 283 5.33 -2.10 1.53
N GLY A 284 4.31 -1.37 1.07
CA GLY A 284 4.43 -0.41 -0.03
C GLY A 284 5.47 0.68 0.28
N LEU A 285 5.36 1.33 1.45
CA LEU A 285 6.34 2.32 1.90
C LEU A 285 7.76 1.76 1.94
N MET A 286 7.93 0.55 2.45
CA MET A 286 9.23 -0.09 2.53
C MET A 286 9.83 -0.32 1.13
N VAL A 287 9.06 -0.82 0.17
CA VAL A 287 9.50 -1.03 -1.21
C VAL A 287 10.02 0.29 -1.81
N THR A 288 9.25 1.37 -1.65
CA THR A 288 9.59 2.68 -2.21
C THR A 288 10.82 3.29 -1.54
N ILE A 289 10.95 3.19 -0.20
CA ILE A 289 12.12 3.71 0.52
C ILE A 289 13.39 2.91 0.17
N VAL A 290 13.29 1.58 0.04
CA VAL A 290 14.39 0.74 -0.42
C VAL A 290 14.83 1.15 -1.83
N TRP A 291 13.90 1.37 -2.74
CA TRP A 291 14.21 1.87 -4.08
C TRP A 291 14.91 3.23 -4.03
N LEU A 292 14.36 4.17 -3.26
CA LEU A 292 14.97 5.49 -3.07
C LEU A 292 16.41 5.39 -2.53
N TYR A 293 16.65 4.52 -1.55
CA TYR A 293 17.98 4.26 -1.02
C TYR A 293 18.95 3.77 -2.09
N LEU A 294 18.53 2.82 -2.92
CA LEU A 294 19.36 2.28 -4.00
C LEU A 294 19.70 3.35 -5.05
N GLU A 295 18.74 4.22 -5.40
CA GLU A 295 18.97 5.30 -6.35
C GLU A 295 19.90 6.37 -5.78
N ILE A 296 19.77 6.71 -4.51
CA ILE A 296 20.68 7.66 -3.84
C ILE A 296 22.08 7.06 -3.72
N LEU A 297 22.19 5.79 -3.32
CA LEU A 297 23.47 5.09 -3.24
C LEU A 297 24.18 5.08 -4.60
N ARG A 298 23.42 4.78 -5.66
CA ARG A 298 23.93 4.82 -7.04
C ARG A 298 24.33 6.23 -7.46
N LEU A 299 23.51 7.22 -7.17
CA LEU A 299 23.82 8.63 -7.51
C LEU A 299 25.12 9.08 -6.86
N ILE A 300 25.29 8.81 -5.54
CA ILE A 300 26.51 9.18 -4.83
C ILE A 300 27.71 8.40 -5.38
N SER A 301 27.56 7.13 -5.75
CA SER A 301 28.66 6.34 -6.33
C SER A 301 29.12 6.89 -7.67
N ILE A 302 28.19 7.35 -8.51
CA ILE A 302 28.51 8.00 -9.78
C ILE A 302 29.26 9.31 -9.56
N LEU A 303 28.78 10.15 -8.63
CA LEU A 303 29.43 11.43 -8.33
C LEU A 303 30.82 11.29 -7.71
N ARG A 304 31.10 10.17 -7.04
CA ARG A 304 32.45 9.87 -6.49
C ARG A 304 33.35 9.12 -7.47
N GLY A 305 32.78 8.45 -8.46
CA GLY A 305 33.55 7.71 -9.46
C GLY A 305 34.10 8.58 -10.58
N ASP A 306 33.71 9.85 -10.66
CA ASP A 306 34.27 10.84 -11.62
C ASP A 306 35.52 11.59 -11.07
N ASP A 307 35.89 11.36 -9.79
CA ASP A 307 37.11 11.88 -9.15
C ASP A 307 38.23 10.83 -9.21
#